data_4a143d89a5888065b71b42bffe84fc55
#
_entry.id   4a143d89a5888065b71b42bffe84fc55
#
_cell.length_a   1.000
_cell.length_b   1.000
_cell.length_c   1.000
_cell.angle_alpha   90.00
_cell.angle_beta   90.00
_cell.angle_gamma   90.00
#
_symmetry.space_group_name_H-M   'P 1'
#
loop_
_entity.id
_entity.type
_entity.pdbx_description
1 polymer ?
#
loop_
_entity_poly.entity_id
_entity_poly.type
_entity_poly.pdbx_seq_one_letter_code
_entity_poly.pdbx_strand_id
1 'polypeptide(L)'
;MAQKNNNVIPMTFDDAFYRKMANQKFKQREYKRAAEYFEKVLELSPDDLEIQIDYAQCLVQLGIAKKAEHLFYDNIIYNRHLEDSFYELSQLNIEVNEPNKAFLFGINYVIVSDDQDYRDELDQMFDVKYQSEEQIELEAQLFVVQILFQYLFSQGRLKDAKNYVLHQPQEVQDHRVVRNLLAMCYLYLGEYDTAKALYEALLQEDSTDIYALCHYTLLLYNTKENEQYQKYLKILNKVVPMNDDESFKLGIVLSYLKQYRASQQLLYPLYKKGKFLSIQMYNALAYNYYYLGEEDESHYYWDKLKQISKVEIGHAPWVIENSKEVFDQHILPLLQSDDSHYRLYGIFLLDQLNGKEIVMTESIWQVLENLNNYEKLYLTYLVQGLTLNKLDFIHRGLLTLYHNELFVSENDLMVAWINQVNS
;
A
#
# COMPACT_ATOMS: atom_id res chain seq x y z
N MET A 1 -57.96 -11.43 -26.43
CA MET A 1 -56.57 -11.79 -25.96
C MET A 1 -56.19 -10.78 -24.90
N ALA A 2 -56.27 -11.16 -23.65
CA ALA A 2 -55.94 -10.28 -22.52
C ALA A 2 -54.45 -10.36 -22.29
N GLN A 3 -53.75 -9.22 -22.40
CA GLN A 3 -52.37 -9.05 -21.96
C GLN A 3 -52.34 -9.19 -20.43
N LYS A 4 -51.71 -10.27 -19.93
CA LYS A 4 -51.30 -10.36 -18.54
C LYS A 4 -50.11 -9.37 -18.33
N ASN A 5 -50.40 -8.22 -17.73
CA ASN A 5 -49.40 -7.37 -17.13
C ASN A 5 -48.78 -8.13 -15.96
N ASN A 6 -47.63 -8.73 -16.14
CA ASN A 6 -46.78 -9.18 -15.03
C ASN A 6 -46.16 -7.94 -14.40
N ASN A 7 -46.85 -7.28 -13.50
CA ASN A 7 -46.24 -6.35 -12.58
C ASN A 7 -45.46 -7.18 -11.56
N VAL A 8 -44.21 -7.51 -11.91
CA VAL A 8 -43.23 -7.93 -10.92
C VAL A 8 -42.82 -6.66 -10.17
N ILE A 9 -43.45 -6.43 -9.01
CA ILE A 9 -42.98 -5.44 -8.07
C ILE A 9 -41.65 -5.99 -7.56
N PRO A 10 -40.52 -5.30 -7.79
CA PRO A 10 -39.28 -5.74 -7.18
C PRO A 10 -39.46 -5.68 -5.68
N MET A 11 -39.39 -6.82 -5.02
CA MET A 11 -39.44 -6.93 -3.58
C MET A 11 -38.15 -6.39 -3.03
N THR A 12 -38.13 -5.10 -2.68
CA THR A 12 -37.01 -4.49 -1.94
C THR A 12 -37.12 -4.97 -0.52
N PHE A 13 -36.20 -5.83 -0.11
CA PHE A 13 -36.08 -6.22 1.28
C PHE A 13 -35.54 -5.05 2.08
N ASP A 14 -36.21 -4.70 3.18
CA ASP A 14 -35.77 -3.64 4.08
C ASP A 14 -34.76 -4.14 5.13
N ASP A 15 -34.19 -3.22 5.88
CA ASP A 15 -33.28 -3.48 6.98
C ASP A 15 -33.86 -4.53 7.97
N ALA A 16 -35.14 -4.40 8.36
CA ALA A 16 -35.80 -5.32 9.30
C ALA A 16 -35.85 -6.76 8.79
N PHE A 17 -36.05 -6.96 7.48
CA PHE A 17 -35.96 -8.28 6.87
C PHE A 17 -34.59 -8.88 6.98
N TYR A 18 -33.54 -8.12 6.58
CA TYR A 18 -32.17 -8.61 6.61
C TYR A 18 -31.72 -8.93 8.05
N ARG A 19 -32.01 -8.07 9.04
CA ARG A 19 -31.75 -8.33 10.47
C ARG A 19 -32.39 -9.62 10.95
N LYS A 20 -33.66 -9.81 10.64
CA LYS A 20 -34.39 -11.03 11.02
C LYS A 20 -33.75 -12.28 10.42
N MET A 21 -33.38 -12.23 9.14
CA MET A 21 -32.75 -13.37 8.45
C MET A 21 -31.35 -13.63 8.99
N ALA A 22 -30.55 -12.59 9.21
CA ALA A 22 -29.20 -12.67 9.79
C ALA A 22 -29.27 -13.38 11.17
N ASN A 23 -30.10 -12.87 12.09
CA ASN A 23 -30.24 -13.41 13.43
C ASN A 23 -30.80 -14.86 13.43
N GLN A 24 -31.70 -15.19 12.51
CA GLN A 24 -32.18 -16.55 12.37
C GLN A 24 -31.08 -17.49 11.93
N LYS A 25 -30.26 -17.10 10.93
CA LYS A 25 -29.15 -17.90 10.41
C LYS A 25 -28.02 -18.03 11.44
N PHE A 26 -27.73 -16.98 12.17
CA PHE A 26 -26.76 -16.98 13.26
C PHE A 26 -27.14 -18.01 14.34
N LYS A 27 -28.38 -17.97 14.82
CA LYS A 27 -28.92 -18.96 15.79
C LYS A 27 -28.88 -20.39 15.28
N GLN A 28 -29.01 -20.58 13.97
CA GLN A 28 -28.87 -21.88 13.31
C GLN A 28 -27.41 -22.33 13.08
N ARG A 29 -26.43 -21.50 13.47
CA ARG A 29 -24.99 -21.67 13.20
C ARG A 29 -24.63 -21.74 11.70
N GLU A 30 -25.51 -21.22 10.84
CA GLU A 30 -25.25 -21.06 9.40
C GLU A 30 -24.45 -19.78 9.17
N TYR A 31 -23.25 -19.67 9.77
CA TYR A 31 -22.47 -18.43 9.86
C TYR A 31 -22.18 -17.76 8.51
N LYS A 32 -21.93 -18.55 7.46
CA LYS A 32 -21.73 -17.96 6.13
C LYS A 32 -22.95 -17.19 5.63
N ARG A 33 -24.14 -17.79 5.77
CA ARG A 33 -25.40 -17.13 5.36
C ARG A 33 -25.76 -15.99 6.30
N ALA A 34 -25.50 -16.14 7.60
CA ALA A 34 -25.70 -15.07 8.56
C ALA A 34 -24.83 -13.85 8.18
N ALA A 35 -23.54 -14.08 7.88
CA ALA A 35 -22.60 -13.04 7.45
C ALA A 35 -23.09 -12.29 6.18
N GLU A 36 -23.60 -13.02 5.18
CA GLU A 36 -24.15 -12.43 3.95
C GLU A 36 -25.37 -11.50 4.24
N TYR A 37 -26.18 -11.82 5.23
CA TYR A 37 -27.30 -10.98 5.64
C TYR A 37 -26.86 -9.81 6.52
N PHE A 38 -25.92 -10.00 7.46
CA PHE A 38 -25.38 -8.92 8.27
C PHE A 38 -24.66 -7.88 7.38
N GLU A 39 -23.94 -8.32 6.35
CA GLU A 39 -23.29 -7.42 5.38
C GLU A 39 -24.33 -6.53 4.68
N LYS A 40 -25.51 -7.09 4.33
CA LYS A 40 -26.61 -6.32 3.77
C LYS A 40 -27.21 -5.30 4.76
N VAL A 41 -27.27 -5.64 6.04
CA VAL A 41 -27.71 -4.69 7.08
C VAL A 41 -26.69 -3.56 7.18
N LEU A 42 -25.39 -3.86 7.20
CA LEU A 42 -24.33 -2.87 7.30
C LEU A 42 -24.18 -2.01 6.04
N GLU A 43 -24.60 -2.49 4.85
CA GLU A 43 -24.73 -1.65 3.66
C GLU A 43 -25.80 -0.54 3.85
N LEU A 44 -26.84 -0.80 4.64
CA LEU A 44 -27.93 0.14 4.91
C LEU A 44 -27.69 0.98 6.17
N SER A 45 -27.06 0.39 7.17
CA SER A 45 -26.78 0.97 8.49
C SER A 45 -25.34 0.67 8.92
N PRO A 46 -24.35 1.35 8.35
CA PRO A 46 -22.93 1.02 8.57
C PRO A 46 -22.47 1.17 10.02
N ASP A 47 -23.11 2.05 10.78
CA ASP A 47 -22.72 2.42 12.15
C ASP A 47 -23.47 1.64 13.24
N ASP A 48 -24.20 0.57 12.87
CA ASP A 48 -24.92 -0.27 13.82
C ASP A 48 -23.98 -1.22 14.54
N LEU A 49 -23.58 -0.83 15.75
CA LEU A 49 -22.61 -1.56 16.56
C LEU A 49 -23.05 -2.99 16.88
N GLU A 50 -24.33 -3.20 17.23
CA GLU A 50 -24.85 -4.54 17.55
C GLU A 50 -24.69 -5.50 16.37
N ILE A 51 -25.00 -5.01 15.18
CA ILE A 51 -24.84 -5.78 13.93
C ILE A 51 -23.35 -5.98 13.58
N GLN A 52 -22.50 -4.99 13.85
CA GLN A 52 -21.05 -5.15 13.66
C GLN A 52 -20.49 -6.26 14.56
N ILE A 53 -20.91 -6.33 15.82
CA ILE A 53 -20.51 -7.37 16.78
C ILE A 53 -20.95 -8.75 16.30
N ASP A 54 -22.26 -8.93 15.99
CA ASP A 54 -22.79 -10.18 15.50
C ASP A 54 -22.10 -10.64 14.20
N TYR A 55 -21.83 -9.69 13.30
CA TYR A 55 -21.11 -9.97 12.06
C TYR A 55 -19.65 -10.38 12.33
N ALA A 56 -18.97 -9.68 13.24
CA ALA A 56 -17.60 -10.02 13.64
C ALA A 56 -17.52 -11.44 14.20
N GLN A 57 -18.47 -11.84 15.04
CA GLN A 57 -18.55 -13.22 15.55
C GLN A 57 -18.74 -14.24 14.42
N CYS A 58 -19.58 -13.96 13.43
CA CYS A 58 -19.69 -14.81 12.23
C CYS A 58 -18.35 -14.95 11.52
N LEU A 59 -17.62 -13.85 11.33
CA LEU A 59 -16.33 -13.84 10.63
C LEU A 59 -15.27 -14.64 11.39
N VAL A 60 -15.24 -14.56 12.71
CA VAL A 60 -14.34 -15.36 13.56
C VAL A 60 -14.65 -16.86 13.40
N GLN A 61 -15.93 -17.25 13.48
CA GLN A 61 -16.34 -18.65 13.29
C GLN A 61 -16.03 -19.17 11.87
N LEU A 62 -15.92 -18.29 10.90
CA LEU A 62 -15.50 -18.62 9.51
C LEU A 62 -13.97 -18.61 9.33
N GLY A 63 -13.19 -18.30 10.37
CA GLY A 63 -11.73 -18.17 10.30
C GLY A 63 -11.24 -16.91 9.59
N ILE A 64 -12.06 -15.86 9.53
CA ILE A 64 -11.76 -14.59 8.85
C ILE A 64 -11.62 -13.45 9.88
N ALA A 65 -10.91 -13.70 10.98
CA ALA A 65 -10.75 -12.77 12.10
C ALA A 65 -10.23 -11.39 11.68
N LYS A 66 -9.31 -11.33 10.71
CA LYS A 66 -8.79 -10.05 10.23
C LYS A 66 -9.86 -9.14 9.62
N LYS A 67 -10.88 -9.70 8.96
CA LYS A 67 -12.01 -8.90 8.45
C LYS A 67 -12.88 -8.41 9.60
N ALA A 68 -13.01 -9.19 10.69
CA ALA A 68 -13.71 -8.76 11.89
C ALA A 68 -13.00 -7.58 12.57
N GLU A 69 -11.65 -7.63 12.73
CA GLU A 69 -10.88 -6.50 13.26
C GLU A 69 -11.13 -5.19 12.45
N HIS A 70 -11.17 -5.30 11.12
CA HIS A 70 -11.35 -4.14 10.25
C HIS A 70 -12.68 -3.38 10.45
N LEU A 71 -13.74 -4.06 10.93
CA LEU A 71 -15.02 -3.41 11.25
C LEU A 71 -14.84 -2.38 12.37
N PHE A 72 -14.06 -2.74 13.41
CA PHE A 72 -13.83 -1.88 14.56
C PHE A 72 -12.74 -0.82 14.31
N TYR A 73 -11.81 -1.08 13.40
CA TYR A 73 -10.78 -0.10 13.02
C TYR A 73 -11.39 1.18 12.43
N ASP A 74 -12.39 1.06 11.56
CA ASP A 74 -13.07 2.22 10.99
C ASP A 74 -13.84 3.01 12.07
N ASN A 75 -14.42 2.34 13.07
CA ASN A 75 -15.05 3.01 14.21
C ASN A 75 -14.03 3.86 14.98
N ILE A 76 -12.84 3.33 15.29
CA ILE A 76 -11.80 4.05 16.00
C ILE A 76 -11.27 5.23 15.16
N ILE A 77 -11.00 5.01 13.89
CA ILE A 77 -10.51 6.05 12.98
C ILE A 77 -11.45 7.25 12.91
N TYR A 78 -12.76 6.99 12.89
CA TYR A 78 -13.79 8.03 12.83
C TYR A 78 -14.35 8.47 14.19
N ASN A 79 -13.70 8.04 15.28
CA ASN A 79 -14.10 8.37 16.66
C ASN A 79 -15.56 7.99 16.96
N ARG A 80 -15.96 6.78 16.56
CA ARG A 80 -17.28 6.22 16.78
C ARG A 80 -17.17 4.98 17.66
N HIS A 81 -18.04 4.85 18.67
CA HIS A 81 -18.11 3.67 19.55
C HIS A 81 -16.70 3.24 20.05
N LEU A 82 -15.90 4.20 20.52
CA LEU A 82 -14.50 3.93 20.87
C LEU A 82 -14.36 2.86 21.95
N GLU A 83 -15.09 3.01 23.06
CA GLU A 83 -15.05 2.08 24.17
C GLU A 83 -15.42 0.66 23.71
N ASP A 84 -16.60 0.52 23.09
CA ASP A 84 -17.06 -0.77 22.60
C ASP A 84 -16.12 -1.38 21.57
N SER A 85 -15.57 -0.55 20.66
CA SER A 85 -14.65 -1.04 19.62
C SER A 85 -13.35 -1.56 20.19
N PHE A 86 -12.77 -0.90 21.18
CA PHE A 86 -11.57 -1.39 21.86
C PHE A 86 -11.84 -2.64 22.67
N TYR A 87 -12.99 -2.69 23.38
CA TYR A 87 -13.40 -3.87 24.11
C TYR A 87 -13.57 -5.08 23.19
N GLU A 88 -14.34 -4.93 22.12
CA GLU A 88 -14.59 -6.01 21.14
C GLU A 88 -13.28 -6.47 20.45
N LEU A 89 -12.36 -5.57 20.13
CA LEU A 89 -11.05 -5.93 19.61
C LEU A 89 -10.23 -6.72 20.62
N SER A 90 -10.29 -6.36 21.90
CA SER A 90 -9.64 -7.13 22.97
C SER A 90 -10.22 -8.55 23.07
N GLN A 91 -11.55 -8.69 23.14
CA GLN A 91 -12.24 -9.98 23.23
C GLN A 91 -11.97 -10.86 21.99
N LEU A 92 -12.05 -10.26 20.80
CA LEU A 92 -11.78 -10.97 19.54
C LEU A 92 -10.36 -11.54 19.52
N ASN A 93 -9.38 -10.76 19.98
CA ASN A 93 -7.99 -11.20 19.98
C ASN A 93 -7.70 -12.23 21.10
N ILE A 94 -8.47 -12.26 22.21
CA ILE A 94 -8.49 -13.38 23.15
C ILE A 94 -8.99 -14.65 22.45
N GLU A 95 -10.13 -14.57 21.74
CA GLU A 95 -10.74 -15.72 21.08
C GLU A 95 -9.82 -16.35 20.01
N VAL A 96 -9.11 -15.53 19.26
CA VAL A 96 -8.18 -16.02 18.21
C VAL A 96 -6.77 -16.30 18.72
N ASN A 97 -6.56 -16.23 20.04
CA ASN A 97 -5.28 -16.53 20.72
C ASN A 97 -4.12 -15.61 20.27
N GLU A 98 -4.40 -14.30 20.18
CA GLU A 98 -3.42 -13.23 19.94
C GLU A 98 -3.22 -12.37 21.22
N PRO A 99 -2.59 -12.92 22.29
CA PRO A 99 -2.63 -12.33 23.63
C PRO A 99 -2.03 -10.91 23.70
N ASN A 100 -0.97 -10.64 22.93
CA ASN A 100 -0.34 -9.31 22.93
C ASN A 100 -1.28 -8.24 22.38
N LYS A 101 -1.99 -8.54 21.28
CA LYS A 101 -2.98 -7.63 20.72
C LYS A 101 -4.16 -7.45 21.67
N ALA A 102 -4.66 -8.56 22.24
CA ALA A 102 -5.77 -8.54 23.17
C ALA A 102 -5.47 -7.59 24.36
N PHE A 103 -4.30 -7.74 24.97
CA PHE A 103 -3.86 -6.90 26.08
C PHE A 103 -3.78 -5.41 25.68
N LEU A 104 -3.10 -5.08 24.57
CA LEU A 104 -2.91 -3.70 24.15
C LEU A 104 -4.21 -3.02 23.72
N PHE A 105 -5.15 -3.73 23.10
CA PHE A 105 -6.50 -3.20 22.85
C PHE A 105 -7.28 -3.03 24.15
N GLY A 106 -7.16 -3.96 25.10
CA GLY A 106 -7.78 -3.87 26.42
C GLY A 106 -7.28 -2.66 27.23
N ILE A 107 -5.98 -2.35 27.18
CA ILE A 107 -5.44 -1.12 27.80
C ILE A 107 -6.04 0.14 27.15
N ASN A 108 -6.18 0.16 25.82
CA ASN A 108 -6.84 1.30 25.15
C ASN A 108 -8.33 1.43 25.53
N TYR A 109 -9.04 0.30 25.77
CA TYR A 109 -10.38 0.34 26.33
C TYR A 109 -10.36 1.01 27.73
N VAL A 110 -9.46 0.59 28.62
CA VAL A 110 -9.33 1.18 29.98
C VAL A 110 -9.02 2.68 29.90
N ILE A 111 -8.12 3.11 29.01
CA ILE A 111 -7.79 4.53 28.82
C ILE A 111 -9.05 5.36 28.44
N VAL A 112 -9.95 4.80 27.64
CA VAL A 112 -11.13 5.52 27.15
C VAL A 112 -12.30 5.45 28.14
N SER A 113 -12.50 4.28 28.79
CA SER A 113 -13.65 4.00 29.68
C SER A 113 -13.38 4.32 31.15
N ASP A 114 -12.12 4.39 31.59
CA ASP A 114 -11.68 4.45 33.00
C ASP A 114 -12.13 3.22 33.85
N ASP A 115 -12.32 2.05 33.18
CA ASP A 115 -12.77 0.81 33.80
C ASP A 115 -11.62 0.08 34.50
N GLN A 116 -11.46 0.34 35.80
CA GLN A 116 -10.42 -0.27 36.60
C GLN A 116 -10.68 -1.75 36.91
N ASP A 117 -11.95 -2.18 36.94
CA ASP A 117 -12.28 -3.61 37.15
C ASP A 117 -11.76 -4.44 35.96
N TYR A 118 -11.96 -3.94 34.75
CA TYR A 118 -11.42 -4.59 33.55
C TYR A 118 -9.89 -4.53 33.49
N ARG A 119 -9.29 -3.46 34.03
CA ARG A 119 -7.82 -3.36 34.16
C ARG A 119 -7.26 -4.49 35.03
N ASP A 120 -7.93 -4.74 36.17
CA ASP A 120 -7.55 -5.83 37.08
C ASP A 120 -7.73 -7.21 36.40
N GLU A 121 -8.76 -7.39 35.59
CA GLU A 121 -8.98 -8.61 34.81
C GLU A 121 -7.83 -8.83 33.79
N LEU A 122 -7.41 -7.79 33.08
CA LEU A 122 -6.30 -7.87 32.13
C LEU A 122 -5.00 -8.30 32.82
N ASP A 123 -4.69 -7.74 34.00
CA ASP A 123 -3.47 -8.08 34.75
C ASP A 123 -3.51 -9.52 35.30
N GLN A 124 -4.71 -10.06 35.54
CA GLN A 124 -4.88 -11.46 35.93
C GLN A 124 -4.77 -12.42 34.76
N MET A 125 -5.25 -12.00 33.58
CA MET A 125 -5.21 -12.83 32.36
C MET A 125 -3.85 -12.86 31.68
N PHE A 126 -3.08 -11.76 31.76
CA PHE A 126 -1.83 -11.59 31.02
C PHE A 126 -0.67 -11.28 31.99
N ASP A 127 0.37 -12.12 31.99
CA ASP A 127 1.62 -11.87 32.74
C ASP A 127 2.52 -10.90 31.96
N VAL A 128 2.11 -9.63 31.88
CA VAL A 128 2.87 -8.57 31.19
C VAL A 128 3.65 -7.75 32.22
N LYS A 129 4.95 -7.54 31.96
CA LYS A 129 5.83 -6.72 32.79
C LYS A 129 6.05 -5.37 32.14
N TYR A 130 5.71 -4.29 32.86
CA TYR A 130 5.95 -2.91 32.45
C TYR A 130 6.55 -2.12 33.63
N GLN A 131 7.20 -1.00 33.34
CA GLN A 131 7.93 -0.23 34.35
C GLN A 131 7.01 0.76 35.09
N SER A 132 6.03 1.33 34.39
CA SER A 132 5.03 2.24 34.95
C SER A 132 3.73 2.17 34.14
N GLU A 133 2.65 2.67 34.72
CA GLU A 133 1.35 2.76 34.05
C GLU A 133 1.43 3.67 32.81
N GLU A 134 2.06 4.82 32.92
CA GLU A 134 2.24 5.74 31.78
C GLU A 134 2.97 5.08 30.61
N GLN A 135 3.95 4.21 30.90
CA GLN A 135 4.67 3.48 29.85
C GLN A 135 3.75 2.52 29.09
N ILE A 136 2.94 1.72 29.79
CA ILE A 136 2.08 0.74 29.12
C ILE A 136 0.93 1.41 28.38
N GLU A 137 0.40 2.52 28.89
CA GLU A 137 -0.59 3.33 28.20
C GLU A 137 -0.03 3.90 26.89
N LEU A 138 1.18 4.47 26.94
CA LEU A 138 1.85 4.98 25.76
C LEU A 138 2.12 3.86 24.74
N GLU A 139 2.62 2.71 25.19
CA GLU A 139 2.87 1.55 24.30
C GLU A 139 1.58 1.06 23.67
N ALA A 140 0.47 1.02 24.40
CA ALA A 140 -0.84 0.64 23.88
C ALA A 140 -1.36 1.64 22.85
N GLN A 141 -1.23 2.94 23.08
CA GLN A 141 -1.60 3.97 22.13
C GLN A 141 -0.74 3.91 20.85
N LEU A 142 0.58 3.75 21.02
CA LEU A 142 1.49 3.59 19.87
C LEU A 142 1.17 2.35 19.03
N PHE A 143 0.82 1.25 19.68
CA PHE A 143 0.38 0.03 18.99
C PHE A 143 -0.86 0.29 18.14
N VAL A 144 -1.88 0.95 18.69
CA VAL A 144 -3.12 1.27 17.95
C VAL A 144 -2.81 2.20 16.78
N VAL A 145 -1.99 3.23 16.98
CA VAL A 145 -1.58 4.13 15.89
C VAL A 145 -0.89 3.35 14.76
N GLN A 146 0.02 2.43 15.09
CA GLN A 146 0.73 1.64 14.08
C GLN A 146 -0.20 0.70 13.31
N ILE A 147 -1.09 -0.01 14.00
CA ILE A 147 -1.98 -1.00 13.37
C ILE A 147 -3.03 -0.32 12.47
N LEU A 148 -3.61 0.79 12.94
CA LEU A 148 -4.59 1.56 12.15
C LEU A 148 -3.92 2.29 10.98
N PHE A 149 -2.70 2.78 11.16
CA PHE A 149 -1.90 3.31 10.08
C PHE A 149 -1.64 2.26 9.00
N GLN A 150 -1.20 1.06 9.37
CA GLN A 150 -0.97 -0.04 8.42
C GLN A 150 -2.27 -0.43 7.69
N TYR A 151 -3.38 -0.47 8.40
CA TYR A 151 -4.70 -0.72 7.82
C TYR A 151 -5.04 0.33 6.76
N LEU A 152 -5.02 1.61 7.11
CA LEU A 152 -5.31 2.72 6.20
C LEU A 152 -4.36 2.77 5.00
N PHE A 153 -3.08 2.55 5.26
CA PHE A 153 -2.04 2.51 4.23
C PHE A 153 -2.28 1.38 3.23
N SER A 154 -2.65 0.18 3.72
CA SER A 154 -2.98 -0.97 2.88
C SER A 154 -4.20 -0.75 1.98
N GLN A 155 -5.12 0.13 2.40
CA GLN A 155 -6.32 0.52 1.65
C GLN A 155 -6.05 1.72 0.71
N GLY A 156 -4.83 2.25 0.66
CA GLY A 156 -4.51 3.46 -0.10
C GLY A 156 -5.09 4.76 0.48
N ARG A 157 -5.62 4.72 1.72
CA ARG A 157 -6.26 5.84 2.42
C ARG A 157 -5.23 6.74 3.12
N LEU A 158 -4.27 7.24 2.36
CA LEU A 158 -3.11 7.98 2.89
C LEU A 158 -3.48 9.28 3.59
N LYS A 159 -4.51 10.00 3.09
CA LYS A 159 -5.00 11.23 3.73
C LYS A 159 -5.62 10.95 5.07
N ASP A 160 -6.39 9.86 5.18
CA ASP A 160 -7.01 9.44 6.45
C ASP A 160 -5.92 9.02 7.43
N ALA A 161 -4.89 8.28 6.98
CA ALA A 161 -3.75 7.89 7.80
C ALA A 161 -3.01 9.12 8.36
N LYS A 162 -2.72 10.13 7.52
CA LYS A 162 -2.13 11.40 7.95
C LYS A 162 -3.00 12.11 8.99
N ASN A 163 -4.29 12.25 8.70
CA ASN A 163 -5.22 12.92 9.60
C ASN A 163 -5.35 12.18 10.93
N TYR A 164 -5.46 10.86 10.90
CA TYR A 164 -5.54 10.05 12.12
C TYR A 164 -4.32 10.27 13.03
N VAL A 165 -3.10 10.26 12.47
CA VAL A 165 -1.87 10.53 13.23
C VAL A 165 -1.85 11.95 13.80
N LEU A 166 -2.26 12.96 13.04
CA LEU A 166 -2.28 14.36 13.48
C LEU A 166 -3.34 14.68 14.55
N HIS A 167 -4.32 13.80 14.75
CA HIS A 167 -5.33 13.96 15.81
C HIS A 167 -4.99 13.21 17.11
N GLN A 168 -3.85 12.50 17.15
CA GLN A 168 -3.40 11.85 18.38
C GLN A 168 -2.89 12.87 19.44
N PRO A 169 -2.84 12.50 20.72
CA PRO A 169 -2.21 13.33 21.76
C PRO A 169 -0.78 13.74 21.37
N GLN A 170 -0.34 14.92 21.81
CA GLN A 170 0.98 15.45 21.41
C GLN A 170 2.14 14.51 21.77
N GLU A 171 2.08 13.87 22.92
CA GLU A 171 3.08 12.91 23.37
C GLU A 171 3.22 11.72 22.39
N VAL A 172 2.08 11.22 21.88
CA VAL A 172 2.04 10.15 20.87
C VAL A 172 2.59 10.66 19.53
N GLN A 173 2.20 11.90 19.12
CA GLN A 173 2.70 12.48 17.88
C GLN A 173 4.21 12.71 17.90
N ASP A 174 4.76 13.13 19.04
CA ASP A 174 6.18 13.41 19.22
C ASP A 174 7.04 12.13 19.28
N HIS A 175 6.39 10.99 19.47
CA HIS A 175 7.12 9.73 19.53
C HIS A 175 7.77 9.40 18.18
N ARG A 176 9.02 8.96 18.19
CA ARG A 176 9.84 8.71 17.01
C ARG A 176 9.16 7.80 15.97
N VAL A 177 8.51 6.73 16.43
CA VAL A 177 7.78 5.81 15.55
C VAL A 177 6.68 6.53 14.79
N VAL A 178 5.88 7.36 15.48
CA VAL A 178 4.76 8.09 14.89
C VAL A 178 5.24 9.16 13.90
N ARG A 179 6.32 9.87 14.24
CA ARG A 179 6.96 10.81 13.31
C ARG A 179 7.48 10.14 12.04
N ASN A 180 8.01 8.91 12.15
CA ASN A 180 8.38 8.10 10.98
C ASN A 180 7.16 7.75 10.11
N LEU A 181 6.03 7.36 10.72
CA LEU A 181 4.78 7.09 10.00
C LEU A 181 4.24 8.34 9.30
N LEU A 182 4.29 9.48 9.99
CA LEU A 182 3.85 10.77 9.43
C LEU A 182 4.74 11.20 8.25
N ALA A 183 6.05 11.07 8.38
CA ALA A 183 6.99 11.36 7.30
C ALA A 183 6.74 10.46 6.08
N MET A 184 6.40 9.18 6.31
CA MET A 184 6.00 8.26 5.25
C MET A 184 4.69 8.69 4.57
N CYS A 185 3.69 9.17 5.31
CA CYS A 185 2.48 9.75 4.72
C CYS A 185 2.80 10.91 3.78
N TYR A 186 3.61 11.87 4.23
CA TYR A 186 4.01 13.01 3.40
C TYR A 186 4.75 12.58 2.14
N LEU A 187 5.66 11.59 2.27
CA LEU A 187 6.37 11.01 1.13
C LEU A 187 5.42 10.48 0.06
N TYR A 188 4.45 9.64 0.46
CA TYR A 188 3.52 9.01 -0.47
C TYR A 188 2.42 9.95 -0.98
N LEU A 189 2.13 11.04 -0.26
CA LEU A 189 1.26 12.12 -0.73
C LEU A 189 1.96 13.11 -1.68
N GLY A 190 3.28 12.95 -1.89
CA GLY A 190 4.08 13.83 -2.74
C GLY A 190 4.47 15.15 -2.07
N GLU A 191 4.27 15.28 -0.76
CA GLU A 191 4.67 16.43 0.05
C GLU A 191 6.15 16.29 0.47
N TYR A 192 7.05 16.25 -0.53
CA TYR A 192 8.45 15.84 -0.38
C TYR A 192 9.27 16.74 0.56
N ASP A 193 9.06 18.05 0.53
CA ASP A 193 9.80 18.98 1.40
C ASP A 193 9.49 18.74 2.88
N THR A 194 8.22 18.51 3.20
CA THR A 194 7.79 18.19 4.58
C THR A 194 8.32 16.82 5.02
N ALA A 195 8.24 15.82 4.16
CA ALA A 195 8.80 14.49 4.44
C ALA A 195 10.31 14.58 4.69
N LYS A 196 11.03 15.33 3.86
CA LYS A 196 12.48 15.55 3.97
C LYS A 196 12.85 16.17 5.32
N ALA A 197 12.16 17.27 5.71
CA ALA A 197 12.41 17.95 6.97
C ALA A 197 12.21 17.02 8.19
N LEU A 198 11.15 16.18 8.16
CA LEU A 198 10.90 15.21 9.23
C LEU A 198 11.96 14.12 9.30
N TYR A 199 12.39 13.55 8.15
CA TYR A 199 13.45 12.55 8.15
C TYR A 199 14.80 13.13 8.58
N GLU A 200 15.12 14.36 8.18
CA GLU A 200 16.33 15.04 8.64
C GLU A 200 16.34 15.26 10.16
N ALA A 201 15.20 15.67 10.73
CA ALA A 201 15.05 15.81 12.19
C ALA A 201 15.23 14.45 12.91
N LEU A 202 14.57 13.40 12.42
CA LEU A 202 14.72 12.04 12.97
C LEU A 202 16.17 11.55 12.92
N LEU A 203 16.88 11.78 11.81
CA LEU A 203 18.26 11.37 11.63
C LEU A 203 19.28 12.25 12.37
N GLN A 204 18.91 13.48 12.78
CA GLN A 204 19.69 14.29 13.72
C GLN A 204 19.60 13.76 15.15
N GLU A 205 18.44 13.20 15.55
CA GLU A 205 18.28 12.58 16.87
C GLU A 205 18.94 11.21 16.93
N ASP A 206 18.77 10.40 15.89
CA ASP A 206 19.38 9.07 15.76
C ASP A 206 19.79 8.81 14.31
N SER A 207 21.06 9.01 14.05
CA SER A 207 21.65 8.80 12.72
C SER A 207 21.66 7.34 12.26
N THR A 208 21.28 6.40 13.12
CA THR A 208 21.21 4.96 12.85
C THR A 208 19.79 4.43 12.72
N ASP A 209 18.76 5.28 12.84
CA ASP A 209 17.36 4.89 12.63
C ASP A 209 17.17 4.32 11.23
N ILE A 210 17.05 2.99 11.16
CA ILE A 210 16.96 2.26 9.87
C ILE A 210 15.70 2.65 9.09
N TYR A 211 14.58 2.89 9.76
CA TYR A 211 13.34 3.27 9.08
C TYR A 211 13.46 4.66 8.44
N ALA A 212 13.97 5.63 9.18
CA ALA A 212 14.23 6.97 8.67
C ALA A 212 15.27 6.95 7.54
N LEU A 213 16.40 6.24 7.73
CA LEU A 213 17.44 6.08 6.71
C LEU A 213 16.90 5.47 5.42
N CYS A 214 16.13 4.39 5.52
CA CYS A 214 15.53 3.72 4.38
C CYS A 214 14.63 4.66 3.57
N HIS A 215 13.67 5.28 4.23
CA HIS A 215 12.71 6.15 3.54
C HIS A 215 13.34 7.43 3.01
N TYR A 216 14.26 8.04 3.78
CA TYR A 216 14.97 9.23 3.33
C TYR A 216 15.87 8.95 2.11
N THR A 217 16.60 7.83 2.13
CA THR A 217 17.41 7.44 0.98
C THR A 217 16.56 7.16 -0.26
N LEU A 218 15.38 6.53 -0.09
CA LEU A 218 14.41 6.34 -1.18
C LEU A 218 13.87 7.68 -1.71
N LEU A 219 13.55 8.63 -0.81
CA LEU A 219 13.11 9.97 -1.20
C LEU A 219 14.17 10.65 -2.06
N LEU A 220 15.42 10.69 -1.61
CA LEU A 220 16.53 11.30 -2.34
C LEU A 220 16.81 10.64 -3.70
N TYR A 221 16.65 9.31 -3.77
CA TYR A 221 16.76 8.56 -5.02
C TYR A 221 15.66 8.96 -6.02
N ASN A 222 14.42 9.03 -5.55
CA ASN A 222 13.26 9.34 -6.39
C ASN A 222 13.21 10.82 -6.82
N THR A 223 13.67 11.74 -5.96
CA THR A 223 13.78 13.18 -6.28
C THR A 223 15.05 13.53 -7.06
N LYS A 224 15.91 12.53 -7.36
CA LYS A 224 17.18 12.69 -8.12
C LYS A 224 18.18 13.63 -7.46
N GLU A 225 18.16 13.74 -6.13
CA GLU A 225 19.13 14.51 -5.34
C GLU A 225 20.46 13.71 -5.19
N ASN A 226 21.18 13.53 -6.29
CA ASN A 226 22.26 12.57 -6.42
C ASN A 226 23.38 12.71 -5.37
N GLU A 227 23.78 13.91 -5.01
CA GLU A 227 24.87 14.12 -4.04
C GLU A 227 24.47 13.62 -2.65
N GLN A 228 23.32 14.03 -2.15
CA GLN A 228 22.80 13.59 -0.86
C GLN A 228 22.46 12.10 -0.88
N TYR A 229 21.84 11.61 -1.95
CA TYR A 229 21.57 10.19 -2.14
C TYR A 229 22.83 9.34 -1.97
N GLN A 230 23.94 9.69 -2.63
CA GLN A 230 25.19 8.94 -2.52
C GLN A 230 25.78 8.95 -1.10
N LYS A 231 25.61 10.06 -0.37
CA LYS A 231 26.02 10.16 1.04
C LYS A 231 25.21 9.19 1.90
N TYR A 232 23.89 9.23 1.80
CA TYR A 232 23.00 8.40 2.63
C TYR A 232 23.01 6.93 2.23
N LEU A 233 23.19 6.61 0.95
CA LEU A 233 23.41 5.24 0.49
C LEU A 233 24.67 4.60 1.13
N LYS A 234 25.74 5.36 1.30
CA LYS A 234 26.96 4.88 2.01
C LYS A 234 26.70 4.60 3.49
N ILE A 235 25.84 5.38 4.14
CA ILE A 235 25.44 5.15 5.53
C ILE A 235 24.56 3.90 5.57
N LEU A 236 23.53 3.82 4.71
CA LEU A 236 22.60 2.71 4.63
C LEU A 236 23.30 1.36 4.41
N ASN A 237 24.34 1.33 3.59
CA ASN A 237 25.14 0.12 3.36
C ASN A 237 26.03 -0.31 4.54
N LYS A 238 26.16 0.52 5.59
CA LYS A 238 27.00 0.26 6.76
C LYS A 238 26.20 0.05 8.04
N VAL A 239 24.92 0.48 8.06
CA VAL A 239 24.09 0.32 9.23
C VAL A 239 23.81 -1.17 9.47
N VAL A 240 23.82 -1.57 10.75
CA VAL A 240 23.60 -2.95 11.16
C VAL A 240 22.21 -3.04 11.79
N PRO A 241 21.31 -3.83 11.20
CA PRO A 241 19.97 -4.00 11.78
C PRO A 241 20.04 -4.77 13.10
N MET A 242 19.23 -4.35 14.07
CA MET A 242 19.20 -4.92 15.44
C MET A 242 18.25 -6.12 15.56
N ASN A 243 17.33 -6.27 14.61
CA ASN A 243 16.30 -7.32 14.63
C ASN A 243 15.91 -7.76 13.20
N ASP A 244 15.04 -8.79 13.14
CA ASP A 244 14.60 -9.34 11.86
C ASP A 244 13.72 -8.37 11.04
N ASP A 245 12.92 -7.51 11.70
CA ASP A 245 12.07 -6.51 11.02
C ASP A 245 12.91 -5.43 10.34
N GLU A 246 13.92 -4.90 11.04
CA GLU A 246 14.87 -3.96 10.46
C GLU A 246 15.67 -4.60 9.33
N SER A 247 16.09 -5.86 9.49
CA SER A 247 16.80 -6.61 8.45
C SER A 247 15.95 -6.77 7.20
N PHE A 248 14.67 -7.07 7.38
CA PHE A 248 13.71 -7.18 6.27
C PHE A 248 13.52 -5.84 5.57
N LYS A 249 13.21 -4.77 6.33
CA LYS A 249 13.01 -3.42 5.79
C LYS A 249 14.22 -2.94 5.01
N LEU A 250 15.40 -3.04 5.62
CA LEU A 250 16.66 -2.63 4.99
C LEU A 250 16.93 -3.45 3.72
N GLY A 251 16.74 -4.77 3.79
CA GLY A 251 16.95 -5.66 2.65
C GLY A 251 16.06 -5.32 1.45
N ILE A 252 14.77 -5.06 1.68
CA ILE A 252 13.84 -4.65 0.61
C ILE A 252 14.27 -3.31 -0.03
N VAL A 253 14.63 -2.33 0.79
CA VAL A 253 15.07 -1.02 0.29
C VAL A 253 16.37 -1.12 -0.49
N LEU A 254 17.33 -1.88 0.00
CA LEU A 254 18.62 -2.10 -0.72
C LEU A 254 18.40 -2.79 -2.07
N SER A 255 17.47 -3.73 -2.18
CA SER A 255 17.07 -4.33 -3.46
C SER A 255 16.57 -3.28 -4.44
N TYR A 256 15.63 -2.43 -3.98
CA TYR A 256 15.08 -1.34 -4.79
C TYR A 256 16.16 -0.34 -5.25
N LEU A 257 17.12 -0.04 -4.37
CA LEU A 257 18.28 0.82 -4.66
C LEU A 257 19.40 0.11 -5.43
N LYS A 258 19.13 -1.07 -5.98
CA LYS A 258 20.06 -1.88 -6.80
C LYS A 258 21.33 -2.34 -6.05
N GLN A 259 21.25 -2.41 -4.71
CA GLN A 259 22.32 -2.96 -3.86
C GLN A 259 22.09 -4.46 -3.63
N TYR A 260 22.02 -5.22 -4.71
CA TYR A 260 21.51 -6.60 -4.74
C TYR A 260 22.23 -7.56 -3.79
N ARG A 261 23.57 -7.50 -3.71
CA ARG A 261 24.35 -8.38 -2.83
C ARG A 261 24.11 -8.09 -1.36
N ALA A 262 24.07 -6.82 -0.95
CA ALA A 262 23.79 -6.42 0.42
C ALA A 262 22.34 -6.79 0.81
N SER A 263 21.39 -6.58 -0.08
CA SER A 263 20.02 -7.00 0.09
C SER A 263 19.90 -8.53 0.27
N GLN A 264 20.53 -9.31 -0.60
CA GLN A 264 20.52 -10.78 -0.52
C GLN A 264 21.05 -11.28 0.84
N GLN A 265 22.14 -10.68 1.33
CA GLN A 265 22.74 -11.05 2.62
C GLN A 265 21.80 -10.85 3.80
N LEU A 266 20.86 -9.90 3.72
CA LEU A 266 19.85 -9.65 4.75
C LEU A 266 18.59 -10.51 4.56
N LEU A 267 18.09 -10.61 3.33
CA LEU A 267 16.81 -11.26 3.05
C LEU A 267 16.90 -12.80 3.03
N TYR A 268 17.97 -13.35 2.49
CA TYR A 268 18.08 -14.81 2.38
C TYR A 268 18.09 -15.56 3.72
N PRO A 269 18.78 -15.09 4.78
CA PRO A 269 18.68 -15.71 6.10
C PRO A 269 17.26 -15.67 6.67
N LEU A 270 16.50 -14.57 6.46
CA LEU A 270 15.11 -14.45 6.90
C LEU A 270 14.20 -15.44 6.17
N TYR A 271 14.39 -15.56 4.86
CA TYR A 271 13.70 -16.56 4.04
C TYR A 271 13.97 -17.99 4.56
N LYS A 272 15.22 -18.34 4.85
CA LYS A 272 15.60 -19.66 5.39
C LYS A 272 14.97 -19.96 6.75
N LYS A 273 14.73 -18.92 7.57
CA LYS A 273 14.00 -19.04 8.85
C LYS A 273 12.47 -19.12 8.66
N GLY A 274 11.96 -19.05 7.43
CA GLY A 274 10.52 -19.00 7.14
C GLY A 274 9.84 -17.69 7.56
N LYS A 275 10.61 -16.61 7.72
CA LYS A 275 10.10 -15.29 8.16
C LYS A 275 9.82 -14.38 6.96
N PHE A 276 8.79 -13.53 7.10
CA PHE A 276 8.41 -12.51 6.11
C PHE A 276 8.16 -13.06 4.70
N LEU A 277 7.62 -14.28 4.58
CA LEU A 277 7.30 -14.92 3.29
C LEU A 277 6.16 -14.14 2.59
N SER A 278 6.52 -13.13 1.85
CA SER A 278 5.60 -12.17 1.24
C SER A 278 5.94 -11.90 -0.23
N ILE A 279 5.02 -11.26 -0.93
CA ILE A 279 5.23 -10.75 -2.30
C ILE A 279 6.53 -9.92 -2.37
N GLN A 280 6.76 -9.04 -1.40
CA GLN A 280 7.94 -8.19 -1.36
C GLN A 280 9.23 -8.99 -1.21
N MET A 281 9.26 -10.01 -0.32
CA MET A 281 10.41 -10.89 -0.13
C MET A 281 10.77 -11.62 -1.43
N TYR A 282 9.80 -12.30 -2.03
CA TYR A 282 10.06 -13.09 -3.24
C TYR A 282 10.45 -12.21 -4.43
N ASN A 283 9.81 -11.05 -4.57
CA ASN A 283 10.17 -10.09 -5.61
C ASN A 283 11.62 -9.59 -5.44
N ALA A 284 11.99 -9.17 -4.24
CA ALA A 284 13.35 -8.69 -3.97
C ALA A 284 14.39 -9.78 -4.19
N LEU A 285 14.14 -11.02 -3.75
CA LEU A 285 15.05 -12.14 -3.97
C LEU A 285 15.17 -12.48 -5.46
N ALA A 286 14.08 -12.51 -6.22
CA ALA A 286 14.11 -12.75 -7.66
C ALA A 286 14.99 -11.72 -8.38
N TYR A 287 14.82 -10.43 -8.08
CA TYR A 287 15.63 -9.36 -8.65
C TYR A 287 17.09 -9.47 -8.22
N ASN A 288 17.35 -9.69 -6.93
CA ASN A 288 18.71 -9.81 -6.42
C ASN A 288 19.47 -10.92 -7.12
N TYR A 289 18.90 -12.12 -7.21
CA TYR A 289 19.54 -13.27 -7.83
C TYR A 289 19.78 -13.05 -9.34
N TYR A 290 18.82 -12.47 -10.05
CA TYR A 290 18.97 -12.15 -11.46
C TYR A 290 20.19 -11.25 -11.72
N TYR A 291 20.26 -10.11 -11.02
CA TYR A 291 21.36 -9.14 -11.21
C TYR A 291 22.69 -9.60 -10.61
N LEU A 292 22.69 -10.67 -9.81
CA LEU A 292 23.91 -11.35 -9.36
C LEU A 292 24.37 -12.47 -10.32
N GLY A 293 23.61 -12.75 -11.39
CA GLY A 293 23.92 -13.75 -12.39
C GLY A 293 23.48 -15.18 -12.01
N GLU A 294 22.59 -15.30 -11.02
CA GLU A 294 22.06 -16.58 -10.51
C GLU A 294 20.63 -16.78 -11.03
N GLU A 295 20.50 -17.07 -12.34
CA GLU A 295 19.22 -17.08 -13.04
C GLU A 295 18.25 -18.16 -12.53
N ASP A 296 18.72 -19.36 -12.22
CA ASP A 296 17.88 -20.46 -11.74
C ASP A 296 17.20 -20.10 -10.41
N GLU A 297 17.94 -19.50 -9.48
CA GLU A 297 17.41 -19.00 -8.22
C GLU A 297 16.42 -17.85 -8.45
N SER A 298 16.72 -16.95 -9.38
CA SER A 298 15.80 -15.87 -9.75
C SER A 298 14.46 -16.41 -10.24
N HIS A 299 14.47 -17.37 -11.16
CA HIS A 299 13.28 -18.04 -11.66
C HIS A 299 12.50 -18.75 -10.54
N TYR A 300 13.21 -19.43 -9.63
CA TYR A 300 12.59 -20.10 -8.49
C TYR A 300 11.80 -19.12 -7.60
N TYR A 301 12.39 -17.96 -7.23
CA TYR A 301 11.70 -16.98 -6.41
C TYR A 301 10.57 -16.27 -7.15
N TRP A 302 10.71 -16.04 -8.44
CA TRP A 302 9.65 -15.49 -9.27
C TRP A 302 8.44 -16.43 -9.38
N ASP A 303 8.67 -17.73 -9.48
CA ASP A 303 7.59 -18.71 -9.49
C ASP A 303 6.90 -18.82 -8.12
N LYS A 304 7.64 -18.69 -7.02
CA LYS A 304 7.05 -18.56 -5.68
C LYS A 304 6.18 -17.32 -5.57
N LEU A 305 6.63 -16.20 -6.10
CA LEU A 305 5.86 -14.96 -6.15
C LEU A 305 4.53 -15.15 -6.90
N LYS A 306 4.55 -15.78 -8.07
CA LYS A 306 3.33 -16.11 -8.83
C LYS A 306 2.35 -17.00 -8.06
N GLN A 307 2.85 -17.95 -7.28
CA GLN A 307 2.01 -18.87 -6.51
C GLN A 307 1.25 -18.20 -5.38
N ILE A 308 1.84 -17.18 -4.74
CA ILE A 308 1.21 -16.50 -3.60
C ILE A 308 0.42 -15.26 -4.00
N SER A 309 0.69 -14.66 -5.16
CA SER A 309 0.02 -13.46 -5.61
C SER A 309 -1.35 -13.77 -6.20
N LYS A 310 -2.38 -13.05 -5.73
CA LYS A 310 -3.73 -13.08 -6.28
C LYS A 310 -4.00 -11.91 -7.23
N VAL A 311 -3.02 -11.02 -7.39
CA VAL A 311 -3.09 -9.83 -8.23
C VAL A 311 -1.99 -9.89 -9.28
N GLU A 312 -2.12 -9.09 -10.31
CA GLU A 312 -1.08 -8.94 -11.30
C GLU A 312 0.23 -8.48 -10.65
N ILE A 313 1.26 -9.28 -10.79
CA ILE A 313 2.62 -8.95 -10.38
C ILE A 313 3.30 -8.28 -11.57
N GLY A 314 4.05 -7.23 -11.35
CA GLY A 314 4.80 -6.56 -12.41
C GLY A 314 5.65 -7.51 -13.27
N HIS A 315 6.55 -7.00 -14.05
CA HIS A 315 7.38 -7.83 -14.94
C HIS A 315 8.56 -8.47 -14.21
N ALA A 316 8.93 -9.66 -14.65
CA ALA A 316 10.14 -10.35 -14.20
C ALA A 316 11.41 -9.54 -14.62
N PRO A 317 12.52 -9.62 -13.87
CA PRO A 317 13.73 -8.86 -14.18
C PRO A 317 14.27 -9.14 -15.60
N TRP A 318 14.22 -10.36 -16.09
CA TRP A 318 14.63 -10.70 -17.48
C TRP A 318 13.72 -10.10 -18.54
N VAL A 319 12.43 -9.91 -18.25
CA VAL A 319 11.50 -9.22 -19.17
C VAL A 319 11.85 -7.74 -19.25
N ILE A 320 12.17 -7.12 -18.11
CA ILE A 320 12.56 -5.72 -18.03
C ILE A 320 13.83 -5.46 -18.83
N GLU A 321 14.86 -6.27 -18.64
CA GLU A 321 16.13 -6.11 -19.37
C GLU A 321 15.96 -6.33 -20.86
N ASN A 322 15.23 -7.36 -21.27
CA ASN A 322 14.91 -7.57 -22.69
C ASN A 322 14.12 -6.40 -23.30
N SER A 323 13.16 -5.84 -22.56
CA SER A 323 12.39 -4.68 -23.03
C SER A 323 13.26 -3.44 -23.22
N LYS A 324 14.20 -3.20 -22.29
CA LYS A 324 15.19 -2.12 -22.42
C LYS A 324 16.13 -2.33 -23.62
N GLU A 325 16.63 -3.53 -23.77
CA GLU A 325 17.50 -3.88 -24.90
C GLU A 325 16.79 -3.67 -26.23
N VAL A 326 15.57 -4.17 -26.40
CA VAL A 326 14.76 -3.97 -27.60
C VAL A 326 14.48 -2.49 -27.86
N PHE A 327 14.18 -1.73 -26.79
CA PHE A 327 13.98 -0.29 -26.91
C PHE A 327 15.24 0.41 -27.38
N ASP A 328 16.37 0.20 -26.72
CA ASP A 328 17.63 0.90 -27.02
C ASP A 328 18.16 0.56 -28.41
N GLN A 329 18.06 -0.71 -28.83
CA GLN A 329 18.61 -1.17 -30.11
C GLN A 329 17.68 -0.91 -31.29
N HIS A 330 16.35 -0.98 -31.13
CA HIS A 330 15.42 -0.99 -32.24
C HIS A 330 14.42 0.16 -32.25
N ILE A 331 14.01 0.67 -31.09
CA ILE A 331 12.95 1.68 -30.98
C ILE A 331 13.54 3.09 -30.83
N LEU A 332 14.50 3.26 -29.94
CA LEU A 332 15.12 4.56 -29.65
C LEU A 332 15.72 5.23 -30.91
N PRO A 333 16.46 4.53 -31.77
CA PRO A 333 16.97 5.13 -33.00
C PRO A 333 15.88 5.65 -33.94
N LEU A 334 14.73 4.97 -33.98
CA LEU A 334 13.57 5.42 -34.76
C LEU A 334 12.96 6.68 -34.18
N LEU A 335 12.79 6.73 -32.86
CA LEU A 335 12.25 7.89 -32.14
C LEU A 335 13.16 9.13 -32.22
N GLN A 336 14.45 8.93 -32.41
CA GLN A 336 15.44 9.99 -32.60
C GLN A 336 15.61 10.45 -34.05
N SER A 337 14.93 9.81 -35.03
CA SER A 337 15.01 10.17 -36.42
C SER A 337 14.41 11.55 -36.68
N ASP A 338 14.97 12.28 -37.66
CA ASP A 338 14.43 13.54 -38.16
C ASP A 338 13.13 13.32 -38.99
N ASP A 339 12.91 12.11 -39.51
CA ASP A 339 11.72 11.75 -40.30
C ASP A 339 10.58 11.29 -39.39
N SER A 340 9.44 11.98 -39.49
CA SER A 340 8.21 11.69 -38.74
C SER A 340 7.67 10.27 -38.98
N HIS A 341 7.84 9.70 -40.18
CA HIS A 341 7.40 8.34 -40.46
C HIS A 341 8.15 7.30 -39.64
N TYR A 342 9.47 7.48 -39.47
CA TYR A 342 10.28 6.60 -38.63
C TYR A 342 9.93 6.78 -37.18
N ARG A 343 9.68 8.01 -36.69
CA ARG A 343 9.26 8.26 -35.31
C ARG A 343 7.89 7.64 -35.01
N LEU A 344 6.91 7.79 -35.92
CA LEU A 344 5.60 7.13 -35.78
C LEU A 344 5.72 5.61 -35.77
N TYR A 345 6.60 5.05 -36.59
CA TYR A 345 6.86 3.62 -36.58
C TYR A 345 7.53 3.18 -35.28
N GLY A 346 8.44 3.98 -34.72
CA GLY A 346 9.03 3.76 -33.40
C GLY A 346 7.99 3.76 -32.28
N ILE A 347 7.02 4.69 -32.32
CA ILE A 347 5.91 4.74 -31.36
C ILE A 347 5.02 3.49 -31.49
N PHE A 348 4.73 3.06 -32.70
CA PHE A 348 3.97 1.83 -32.95
C PHE A 348 4.69 0.60 -32.39
N LEU A 349 6.01 0.46 -32.58
CA LEU A 349 6.79 -0.63 -32.00
C LEU A 349 6.83 -0.56 -30.48
N LEU A 350 6.92 0.64 -29.91
CA LEU A 350 6.83 0.86 -28.47
C LEU A 350 5.47 0.38 -27.90
N ASP A 351 4.37 0.60 -28.63
CA ASP A 351 3.05 0.08 -28.22
C ASP A 351 3.01 -1.44 -28.14
N GLN A 352 3.70 -2.12 -29.04
CA GLN A 352 3.76 -3.59 -29.07
C GLN A 352 4.79 -4.17 -28.08
N LEU A 353 5.62 -3.34 -27.46
CA LEU A 353 6.67 -3.79 -26.57
C LEU A 353 6.08 -4.35 -25.25
N ASN A 354 6.46 -5.57 -24.91
CA ASN A 354 6.16 -6.14 -23.59
C ASN A 354 6.97 -5.40 -22.52
N GLY A 355 6.30 -4.85 -21.49
CA GLY A 355 6.95 -4.01 -20.49
C GLY A 355 7.19 -2.56 -20.94
N LYS A 356 6.45 -2.08 -21.93
CA LYS A 356 6.52 -0.71 -22.45
C LYS A 356 6.44 0.36 -21.35
N GLU A 357 5.68 0.12 -20.28
CA GLU A 357 5.51 1.06 -19.18
C GLU A 357 6.82 1.35 -18.43
N ILE A 358 7.75 0.39 -18.42
CA ILE A 358 9.06 0.57 -17.79
C ILE A 358 9.90 1.53 -18.61
N VAL A 359 9.96 1.27 -19.91
CA VAL A 359 10.70 2.10 -20.88
C VAL A 359 10.11 3.51 -20.92
N MET A 360 8.78 3.62 -20.95
CA MET A 360 8.09 4.90 -20.94
C MET A 360 8.34 5.69 -19.67
N THR A 361 8.50 5.03 -18.51
CA THR A 361 8.79 5.71 -17.23
C THR A 361 10.25 6.14 -17.10
N GLU A 362 11.19 5.35 -17.62
CA GLU A 362 12.61 5.55 -17.39
C GLU A 362 13.33 6.28 -18.56
N SER A 363 12.97 5.95 -19.79
CA SER A 363 13.79 6.30 -20.95
C SER A 363 13.10 7.20 -21.98
N ILE A 364 11.77 7.21 -22.05
CA ILE A 364 11.05 7.98 -23.07
C ILE A 364 11.32 9.50 -23.03
N TRP A 365 11.64 10.02 -21.85
CA TRP A 365 11.94 11.44 -21.65
C TRP A 365 13.10 11.95 -22.51
N GLN A 366 14.02 11.06 -22.88
CA GLN A 366 15.20 11.39 -23.69
C GLN A 366 14.84 11.79 -25.13
N VAL A 367 13.65 11.38 -25.60
CA VAL A 367 13.22 11.58 -26.99
C VAL A 367 12.02 12.52 -27.12
N LEU A 368 11.37 12.93 -26.01
CA LEU A 368 10.19 13.76 -26.07
C LEU A 368 10.39 15.10 -26.78
N GLU A 369 11.56 15.70 -26.66
CA GLU A 369 11.91 16.97 -27.31
C GLU A 369 11.96 16.84 -28.83
N ASN A 370 12.28 15.65 -29.35
CA ASN A 370 12.36 15.38 -30.78
C ASN A 370 11.02 15.10 -31.43
N LEU A 371 9.99 14.83 -30.64
CA LEU A 371 8.66 14.47 -31.12
C LEU A 371 7.82 15.72 -31.38
N ASN A 372 7.08 15.73 -32.50
CA ASN A 372 6.08 16.75 -32.76
C ASN A 372 4.82 16.56 -31.90
N ASN A 373 3.88 17.52 -31.91
CA ASN A 373 2.67 17.49 -31.09
C ASN A 373 1.79 16.27 -31.36
N TYR A 374 1.70 15.84 -32.62
CA TYR A 374 0.94 14.66 -33.01
C TYR A 374 1.53 13.37 -32.42
N GLU A 375 2.83 13.21 -32.53
CA GLU A 375 3.57 12.06 -31.96
C GLU A 375 3.46 12.01 -30.42
N LYS A 376 3.54 13.19 -29.76
CA LYS A 376 3.31 13.31 -28.32
C LYS A 376 1.90 12.93 -27.90
N LEU A 377 0.88 13.33 -28.69
CA LEU A 377 -0.51 12.91 -28.48
C LEU A 377 -0.68 11.40 -28.57
N TYR A 378 -0.03 10.77 -29.55
CA TYR A 378 -0.07 9.32 -29.68
C TYR A 378 0.56 8.63 -28.47
N LEU A 379 1.71 9.11 -27.99
CA LEU A 379 2.30 8.61 -26.74
C LEU A 379 1.37 8.78 -25.55
N THR A 380 0.69 9.91 -25.43
CA THR A 380 -0.29 10.14 -24.34
C THR A 380 -1.42 9.12 -24.39
N TYR A 381 -1.88 8.76 -25.58
CA TYR A 381 -2.88 7.69 -25.75
C TYR A 381 -2.36 6.32 -25.27
N LEU A 382 -1.11 5.97 -25.58
CA LEU A 382 -0.51 4.70 -25.14
C LEU A 382 -0.37 4.58 -23.61
N VAL A 383 -0.34 5.71 -22.90
CA VAL A 383 -0.24 5.75 -21.43
C VAL A 383 -1.54 5.37 -20.73
N GLN A 384 -2.68 5.47 -21.39
CA GLN A 384 -4.01 5.24 -20.78
C GLN A 384 -4.21 3.83 -20.21
N GLY A 385 -3.47 2.84 -20.66
CA GLY A 385 -3.52 1.48 -20.14
C GLY A 385 -2.60 1.21 -18.94
N LEU A 386 -1.86 2.21 -18.45
CA LEU A 386 -0.90 2.04 -17.36
C LEU A 386 -1.55 2.23 -15.98
N THR A 387 -0.92 1.64 -14.95
CA THR A 387 -1.39 1.82 -13.57
C THR A 387 -1.36 3.29 -13.13
N LEU A 388 -2.32 3.70 -12.32
CA LEU A 388 -2.54 5.09 -11.89
C LEU A 388 -1.27 5.84 -11.45
N ASN A 389 -0.38 5.20 -10.69
CA ASN A 389 0.85 5.84 -10.21
C ASN A 389 1.88 6.11 -11.34
N LYS A 390 1.93 5.24 -12.34
CA LYS A 390 2.79 5.41 -13.51
C LYS A 390 2.20 6.43 -14.48
N LEU A 391 0.87 6.40 -14.66
CA LEU A 391 0.10 7.39 -15.41
C LEU A 391 0.32 8.80 -14.89
N ASP A 392 0.26 9.00 -13.58
CA ASP A 392 0.39 10.32 -12.97
C ASP A 392 1.79 10.92 -13.21
N PHE A 393 2.84 10.11 -13.15
CA PHE A 393 4.21 10.54 -13.44
C PHE A 393 4.40 10.90 -14.92
N ILE A 394 3.98 10.04 -15.85
CA ILE A 394 4.09 10.28 -17.29
C ILE A 394 3.16 11.41 -17.71
N HIS A 395 1.93 11.45 -17.17
CA HIS A 395 0.94 12.48 -17.43
C HIS A 395 1.43 13.87 -16.98
N ARG A 396 2.06 14.00 -15.82
CA ARG A 396 2.65 15.28 -15.38
C ARG A 396 3.77 15.74 -16.32
N GLY A 397 4.64 14.85 -16.75
CA GLY A 397 5.68 15.18 -17.70
C GLY A 397 5.15 15.61 -19.06
N LEU A 398 4.19 14.86 -19.62
CA LEU A 398 3.53 15.21 -20.87
C LEU A 398 2.71 16.49 -20.72
N LEU A 399 1.95 16.68 -19.64
CA LEU A 399 1.22 17.91 -19.36
C LEU A 399 2.13 19.12 -19.17
N THR A 400 3.31 18.94 -18.62
CA THR A 400 4.31 20.03 -18.53
C THR A 400 4.76 20.48 -19.90
N LEU A 401 4.89 19.58 -20.88
CA LEU A 401 5.21 19.90 -22.27
C LEU A 401 4.07 20.60 -23.00
N TYR A 402 2.81 20.31 -22.64
CA TYR A 402 1.60 20.89 -23.22
C TYR A 402 0.98 22.02 -22.41
N HIS A 403 1.58 22.45 -21.31
CA HIS A 403 1.00 23.37 -20.33
C HIS A 403 0.48 24.69 -20.89
N ASN A 404 0.89 25.07 -22.07
CA ASN A 404 0.42 26.30 -22.74
C ASN A 404 -0.65 26.05 -23.83
N GLU A 405 -1.06 24.80 -24.10
CA GLU A 405 -1.87 24.47 -25.27
C GLU A 405 -3.17 23.69 -24.98
N LEU A 406 -3.89 24.02 -23.92
CA LEU A 406 -5.34 23.82 -23.90
C LEU A 406 -5.97 22.42 -23.74
N PHE A 407 -5.26 21.34 -23.50
CA PHE A 407 -5.92 20.04 -23.39
C PHE A 407 -6.24 19.68 -21.94
N VAL A 408 -7.54 19.69 -21.62
CA VAL A 408 -8.05 19.52 -20.26
C VAL A 408 -8.63 18.12 -20.02
N SER A 409 -8.92 17.36 -21.09
CA SER A 409 -9.49 16.01 -20.99
C SER A 409 -8.92 15.04 -22.02
N GLU A 410 -9.02 13.73 -21.72
CA GLU A 410 -8.65 12.64 -22.65
C GLU A 410 -9.44 12.70 -23.96
N ASN A 411 -10.71 13.09 -23.89
CA ASN A 411 -11.55 13.23 -25.08
C ASN A 411 -11.07 14.35 -26.00
N ASP A 412 -10.59 15.47 -25.46
CA ASP A 412 -10.08 16.59 -26.24
C ASP A 412 -8.77 16.21 -26.94
N LEU A 413 -7.92 15.41 -26.30
CA LEU A 413 -6.70 14.86 -26.89
C LEU A 413 -7.02 13.88 -28.03
N MET A 414 -8.01 13.01 -27.85
CA MET A 414 -8.48 12.07 -28.89
C MET A 414 -9.07 12.81 -30.10
N VAL A 415 -9.89 13.82 -29.87
CA VAL A 415 -10.50 14.64 -30.97
C VAL A 415 -9.42 15.40 -31.71
N ALA A 416 -8.47 16.00 -31.05
CA ALA A 416 -7.34 16.69 -31.65
C ALA A 416 -6.49 15.74 -32.52
N TRP A 417 -6.23 14.52 -32.01
CA TRP A 417 -5.50 13.49 -32.73
C TRP A 417 -6.24 13.04 -33.98
N ILE A 418 -7.56 12.72 -33.89
CA ILE A 418 -8.38 12.33 -35.03
C ILE A 418 -8.41 13.42 -36.09
N ASN A 419 -8.53 14.68 -35.67
CA ASN A 419 -8.55 15.81 -36.61
C ASN A 419 -7.21 16.01 -37.33
N GLN A 420 -6.09 15.73 -36.68
CA GLN A 420 -4.76 15.80 -37.27
C GLN A 420 -4.46 14.65 -38.24
N VAL A 421 -4.98 13.44 -37.95
CA VAL A 421 -4.85 12.28 -38.88
C VAL A 421 -5.64 12.48 -40.15
N ASN A 422 -6.77 13.22 -40.09
CA ASN A 422 -7.66 13.46 -41.22
C ASN A 422 -7.33 14.74 -42.01
N SER A 423 -6.36 15.52 -41.59
CA SER A 423 -5.85 16.71 -42.27
C SER A 423 -4.56 16.43 -43.02
#